data_cab7f7d90902b4fa9102a2aaf4a65e8b
#
_entry.id   cab7f7d90902b4fa9102a2aaf4a65e8b
#
_cell.length_a   1.000
_cell.length_b   1.000
_cell.length_c   1.000
_cell.angle_alpha   90.00
_cell.angle_beta   90.00
_cell.angle_gamma   90.00
#
_symmetry.space_group_name_H-M   'P 1'
#
loop_
_entity.id
_entity.type
_entity.pdbx_description
1 polymer ?
#
loop_
_entity_poly.entity_id
_entity_poly.type
_entity_poly.pdbx_seq_one_letter_code
_entity_poly.pdbx_strand_id
1 'polypeptide(L)'
;MSAAAATARPAAFSRLGAFALIAGGLALFLALLWLISADADFGGERGRGQAHASSNGLNGYAGLVQLVEAQGYSVERSRNAQDLETRDLLVLTPTVYGDAEEIGKILEKRRLLGPTLVIMGKWFATTPSPNLPPKVQARFKRGWVTLGGASTSEWPGELPDPYRFGHAIHPREANAMAIEIAPPQTAPSVAPKVKAAPPKLGPPARWSGMGLSGMLPREKLLHAEIGDGQKALIVDAGGRVLAFGIDLDGREEPDTPEEEEEDIFTERVHPVIILADPDLANNYGLADATRAAAAIKLIDRLADPEEIDRVVFDMTLNGFGASENLLTLAFRPPFLAATLCLLVALLIVGWRAFQRFGPAAASGGPDIAFGKRQLIANGAGLIVRARRFRLLGAPYAALAARRLAERLGLTRPDPEAIDAALARRLPDEEPFTRRAARMEAATKPADILAAAQGLDDLATKLQQGPK
;
A
#
# COMPACT_ATOMS: atom_id res chain seq x y z
N MET A 1 -24.01 -40.40 -43.22
CA MET A 1 -24.54 -39.05 -42.97
C MET A 1 -24.06 -38.59 -41.61
N SER A 2 -23.04 -37.76 -41.65
CA SER A 2 -22.26 -37.40 -40.47
C SER A 2 -22.98 -36.29 -39.68
N ALA A 3 -23.32 -36.54 -38.40
CA ALA A 3 -23.86 -35.55 -37.51
C ALA A 3 -22.71 -34.64 -37.02
N ALA A 4 -22.69 -33.42 -37.49
CA ALA A 4 -21.76 -32.39 -37.00
C ALA A 4 -22.17 -32.04 -35.57
N ALA A 5 -21.28 -32.38 -34.62
CA ALA A 5 -21.38 -31.94 -33.23
C ALA A 5 -21.23 -30.42 -33.17
N ALA A 6 -22.27 -29.70 -32.76
CA ALA A 6 -22.20 -28.28 -32.49
C ALA A 6 -21.34 -28.05 -31.26
N THR A 7 -20.10 -27.57 -31.47
CA THR A 7 -19.22 -27.14 -30.38
C THR A 7 -19.83 -25.92 -29.72
N ALA A 8 -20.28 -26.08 -28.48
CA ALA A 8 -20.73 -24.98 -27.62
C ALA A 8 -19.54 -24.04 -27.40
N ARG A 9 -19.64 -22.79 -27.83
CA ARG A 9 -18.67 -21.75 -27.53
C ARG A 9 -18.70 -21.50 -26.00
N PRO A 10 -17.54 -21.58 -25.30
CA PRO A 10 -17.53 -21.28 -23.87
C PRO A 10 -17.92 -19.81 -23.67
N ALA A 11 -18.81 -19.57 -22.70
CA ALA A 11 -19.14 -18.21 -22.27
C ALA A 11 -17.84 -17.53 -21.81
N ALA A 12 -17.56 -16.32 -22.33
CA ALA A 12 -16.30 -15.60 -22.09
C ALA A 12 -15.99 -15.36 -20.61
N PHE A 13 -16.99 -15.41 -19.73
CA PHE A 13 -16.87 -15.30 -18.28
C PHE A 13 -17.82 -16.27 -17.58
N SER A 14 -17.26 -17.29 -16.93
CA SER A 14 -17.98 -18.08 -15.93
C SER A 14 -18.10 -17.25 -14.63
N ARG A 15 -19.09 -17.53 -13.78
CA ARG A 15 -19.23 -16.88 -12.45
C ARG A 15 -17.97 -17.07 -11.62
N LEU A 16 -17.35 -18.24 -11.69
CA LEU A 16 -16.08 -18.55 -11.03
C LEU A 16 -14.93 -17.73 -11.62
N GLY A 17 -14.90 -17.53 -12.94
CA GLY A 17 -13.88 -16.70 -13.63
C GLY A 17 -13.99 -15.22 -13.27
N ALA A 18 -15.22 -14.67 -13.16
CA ALA A 18 -15.45 -13.30 -12.72
C ALA A 18 -15.02 -13.11 -11.26
N PHE A 19 -15.36 -14.07 -10.38
CA PHE A 19 -14.92 -14.03 -8.97
C PHE A 19 -13.40 -14.15 -8.85
N ALA A 20 -12.78 -15.06 -9.60
CA ALA A 20 -11.33 -15.24 -9.60
C ALA A 20 -10.60 -13.97 -10.10
N LEU A 21 -11.17 -13.25 -11.07
CA LEU A 21 -10.60 -12.02 -11.61
C LEU A 21 -10.68 -10.86 -10.59
N ILE A 22 -11.81 -10.73 -9.89
CA ILE A 22 -12.01 -9.74 -8.83
C ILE A 22 -11.11 -10.05 -7.62
N ALA A 23 -11.10 -11.30 -7.17
CA ALA A 23 -10.27 -11.74 -6.04
C ALA A 23 -8.78 -11.63 -6.36
N GLY A 24 -8.37 -12.01 -7.58
CA GLY A 24 -7.01 -11.87 -8.06
C GLY A 24 -6.57 -10.42 -8.20
N GLY A 25 -7.44 -9.56 -8.74
CA GLY A 25 -7.20 -8.11 -8.82
C GLY A 25 -7.07 -7.46 -7.45
N LEU A 26 -7.94 -7.82 -6.50
CA LEU A 26 -7.87 -7.35 -5.13
C LEU A 26 -6.58 -7.84 -4.42
N ALA A 27 -6.23 -9.13 -4.59
CA ALA A 27 -5.01 -9.69 -4.03
C ALA A 27 -3.76 -9.02 -4.60
N LEU A 28 -3.72 -8.77 -5.92
CA LEU A 28 -2.63 -8.04 -6.57
C LEU A 28 -2.55 -6.58 -6.08
N PHE A 29 -3.68 -5.92 -5.91
CA PHE A 29 -3.76 -4.56 -5.38
C PHE A 29 -3.26 -4.50 -3.93
N LEU A 30 -3.68 -5.43 -3.07
CA LEU A 30 -3.19 -5.52 -1.70
C LEU A 30 -1.70 -5.88 -1.63
N ALA A 31 -1.22 -6.77 -2.50
CA ALA A 31 0.20 -7.09 -2.62
C ALA A 31 1.02 -5.89 -3.09
N LEU A 32 0.50 -5.08 -4.03
CA LEU A 32 1.13 -3.85 -4.49
C LEU A 32 1.19 -2.81 -3.36
N LEU A 33 0.09 -2.63 -2.63
CA LEU A 33 0.05 -1.74 -1.46
C LEU A 33 1.01 -2.21 -0.36
N TRP A 34 1.07 -3.53 -0.11
CA TRP A 34 2.02 -4.11 0.84
C TRP A 34 3.47 -3.91 0.38
N LEU A 35 3.76 -4.07 -0.91
CA LEU A 35 5.09 -3.87 -1.49
C LEU A 35 5.54 -2.41 -1.39
N ILE A 36 4.63 -1.46 -1.64
CA ILE A 36 4.88 -0.02 -1.47
C ILE A 36 5.06 0.30 0.02
N SER A 37 4.28 -0.34 0.90
CA SER A 37 4.34 -0.16 2.35
C SER A 37 5.54 -0.84 3.01
N ALA A 38 5.97 -1.99 2.49
CA ALA A 38 7.11 -2.76 3.00
C ALA A 38 8.46 -2.09 2.71
N ASP A 39 8.43 -0.85 2.19
CA ASP A 39 9.62 -0.04 1.96
C ASP A 39 10.70 -0.81 1.19
N ALA A 40 10.26 -1.59 0.22
CA ALA A 40 11.17 -2.13 -0.76
C ALA A 40 11.86 -0.93 -1.39
N ASP A 41 13.12 -0.76 -1.04
CA ASP A 41 14.03 0.32 -1.41
C ASP A 41 14.21 0.33 -2.95
N PHE A 42 13.13 0.69 -3.66
CA PHE A 42 13.13 0.91 -5.10
C PHE A 42 13.87 2.21 -5.41
N GLY A 43 15.14 2.27 -4.97
CA GLY A 43 16.17 3.14 -5.54
C GLY A 43 15.80 4.60 -5.74
N GLY A 44 14.98 5.19 -4.87
CA GLY A 44 14.72 6.62 -4.88
C GLY A 44 16.00 7.37 -4.54
N GLU A 45 16.38 8.34 -5.38
CA GLU A 45 17.56 9.22 -5.15
C GLU A 45 17.43 10.10 -3.90
N ARG A 46 16.28 10.05 -3.21
CA ARG A 46 16.03 10.78 -1.97
C ARG A 46 16.87 10.16 -0.85
N GLY A 47 17.84 10.92 -0.33
CA GLY A 47 18.67 10.51 0.81
C GLY A 47 20.05 9.97 0.48
N ARG A 48 20.48 9.93 -0.79
CA ARG A 48 21.86 9.61 -1.14
C ARG A 48 22.78 10.72 -0.64
N GLY A 49 23.63 10.38 0.32
CA GLY A 49 24.60 11.30 0.92
C GLY A 49 24.14 11.98 2.20
N GLN A 50 22.92 11.74 2.69
CA GLN A 50 22.48 12.29 3.98
C GLN A 50 23.00 11.49 5.16
N ALA A 51 23.23 12.19 6.29
CA ALA A 51 23.62 11.61 7.56
C ALA A 51 22.37 11.07 8.28
N HIS A 52 22.26 9.75 8.42
CA HIS A 52 21.16 9.10 9.15
C HIS A 52 21.59 7.72 9.70
N ALA A 53 20.81 7.15 10.58
CA ALA A 53 21.11 5.91 11.29
C ALA A 53 21.42 4.69 10.37
N SER A 54 20.81 4.60 9.20
CA SER A 54 21.05 3.50 8.24
C SER A 54 22.12 3.83 7.19
N SER A 55 22.75 5.03 7.24
CA SER A 55 23.75 5.45 6.25
C SER A 55 25.11 4.84 6.53
N ASN A 56 25.66 4.11 5.54
CA ASN A 56 27.04 3.59 5.55
C ASN A 56 28.06 4.61 5.02
N GLY A 57 27.63 5.80 4.65
CA GLY A 57 28.52 6.89 4.26
C GLY A 57 29.35 7.37 5.45
N LEU A 58 30.45 8.07 5.18
CA LEU A 58 31.35 8.59 6.24
C LEU A 58 30.63 9.52 7.23
N ASN A 59 29.63 10.30 6.76
CA ASN A 59 28.81 11.17 7.59
C ASN A 59 27.64 10.46 8.28
N GLY A 60 27.37 9.19 7.96
CA GLY A 60 26.27 8.41 8.50
C GLY A 60 26.55 7.84 9.88
N TYR A 61 25.55 7.16 10.45
CA TYR A 61 25.61 6.62 11.81
C TYR A 61 25.38 5.11 11.88
N ALA A 62 25.47 4.37 10.76
CA ALA A 62 25.29 2.92 10.79
C ALA A 62 26.34 2.21 11.67
N GLY A 63 27.57 2.75 11.76
CA GLY A 63 28.60 2.26 12.67
C GLY A 63 28.24 2.48 14.15
N LEU A 64 27.66 3.63 14.50
CA LEU A 64 27.19 3.89 15.86
C LEU A 64 26.07 2.92 16.24
N VAL A 65 25.11 2.70 15.36
CA VAL A 65 24.02 1.73 15.56
C VAL A 65 24.60 0.34 15.86
N GLN A 66 25.56 -0.13 15.07
CA GLN A 66 26.21 -1.43 15.29
C GLN A 66 26.98 -1.49 16.63
N LEU A 67 27.61 -0.39 17.03
CA LEU A 67 28.29 -0.30 18.32
C LEU A 67 27.30 -0.39 19.48
N VAL A 68 26.17 0.30 19.40
CA VAL A 68 25.11 0.27 20.41
C VAL A 68 24.50 -1.12 20.51
N GLU A 69 24.21 -1.76 19.37
CA GLU A 69 23.78 -3.17 19.32
C GLU A 69 24.81 -4.12 19.98
N ALA A 70 26.12 -3.88 19.75
CA ALA A 70 27.18 -4.67 20.33
C ALA A 70 27.35 -4.48 21.85
N GLN A 71 26.90 -3.36 22.42
CA GLN A 71 26.83 -3.14 23.87
C GLN A 71 25.64 -3.86 24.54
N GLY A 72 24.75 -4.45 23.75
CA GLY A 72 23.60 -5.21 24.26
C GLY A 72 22.26 -4.47 24.20
N TYR A 73 22.23 -3.22 23.74
CA TYR A 73 20.98 -2.48 23.55
C TYR A 73 20.19 -3.02 22.34
N SER A 74 18.88 -3.09 22.47
CA SER A 74 17.99 -3.30 21.33
C SER A 74 17.86 -2.01 20.53
N VAL A 75 18.20 -2.01 19.25
CA VAL A 75 18.19 -0.80 18.42
C VAL A 75 17.06 -0.82 17.41
N GLU A 76 16.26 0.24 17.42
CA GLU A 76 15.21 0.50 16.44
C GLU A 76 15.56 1.71 15.59
N ARG A 77 15.32 1.62 14.27
CA ARG A 77 15.47 2.73 13.32
C ARG A 77 14.07 3.18 12.89
N SER A 78 13.58 4.20 13.57
CA SER A 78 12.22 4.67 13.35
C SER A 78 12.09 5.60 12.16
N ARG A 79 11.03 5.40 11.41
CA ARG A 79 10.55 6.26 10.31
C ARG A 79 9.17 6.84 10.60
N ASN A 80 8.64 6.60 11.78
CA ASN A 80 7.31 7.00 12.15
C ASN A 80 7.38 8.06 13.26
N ALA A 81 6.70 9.18 13.06
CA ALA A 81 6.65 10.25 14.05
C ALA A 81 6.05 9.81 15.41
N GLN A 82 5.27 8.73 15.45
CA GLN A 82 4.72 8.19 16.70
C GLN A 82 5.80 7.56 17.60
N ASP A 83 6.87 7.02 17.01
CA ASP A 83 7.92 6.37 17.78
C ASP A 83 8.83 7.39 18.48
N LEU A 84 8.71 8.69 18.11
CA LEU A 84 9.37 9.79 18.84
C LEU A 84 8.80 9.98 20.25
N GLU A 85 7.61 9.42 20.54
CA GLU A 85 6.95 9.46 21.85
C GLU A 85 7.34 8.27 22.75
N THR A 86 8.39 7.54 22.42
CA THR A 86 8.90 6.43 23.25
C THR A 86 9.39 6.93 24.62
N ARG A 87 9.41 6.04 25.62
CA ARG A 87 10.06 6.29 26.92
C ARG A 87 11.55 5.91 26.90
N ASP A 88 11.97 5.18 25.88
CA ASP A 88 13.36 4.74 25.69
C ASP A 88 14.27 5.90 25.27
N LEU A 89 15.56 5.65 25.18
CA LEU A 89 16.51 6.64 24.65
C LEU A 89 16.21 6.91 23.16
N LEU A 90 15.95 8.18 22.86
CA LEU A 90 15.77 8.66 21.48
C LEU A 90 17.06 9.32 20.98
N VAL A 91 17.55 8.90 19.81
CA VAL A 91 18.69 9.52 19.12
C VAL A 91 18.19 10.28 17.90
N LEU A 92 18.29 11.59 17.94
CA LEU A 92 17.95 12.50 16.83
C LEU A 92 19.21 12.85 16.04
N THR A 93 19.12 12.77 14.71
CA THR A 93 20.20 13.16 13.82
C THR A 93 19.73 14.20 12.80
N PRO A 94 19.29 15.40 13.24
CA PRO A 94 18.78 16.41 12.36
C PRO A 94 19.80 16.86 11.33
N THR A 95 19.31 17.28 10.17
CA THR A 95 20.18 17.82 9.11
C THR A 95 20.73 19.21 9.47
N VAL A 96 21.74 19.67 8.76
CA VAL A 96 22.26 21.05 8.90
C VAL A 96 21.16 22.11 8.75
N TYR A 97 20.14 21.80 7.93
CA TYR A 97 18.97 22.66 7.66
C TYR A 97 17.72 22.17 8.40
N GLY A 98 17.85 21.67 9.62
CA GLY A 98 16.73 21.23 10.44
C GLY A 98 15.72 22.36 10.69
N ASP A 99 14.49 22.00 10.97
CA ASP A 99 13.44 22.92 11.36
C ASP A 99 13.44 23.09 12.89
N ALA A 100 13.72 24.31 13.35
CA ALA A 100 13.81 24.62 14.79
C ALA A 100 12.51 24.40 15.53
N GLU A 101 11.36 24.73 14.90
CA GLU A 101 10.04 24.57 15.51
C GLU A 101 9.68 23.09 15.70
N GLU A 102 9.96 22.25 14.67
CA GLU A 102 9.74 20.80 14.73
C GLU A 102 10.64 20.15 15.80
N ILE A 103 11.93 20.46 15.78
CA ILE A 103 12.91 19.91 16.73
C ILE A 103 12.60 20.38 18.16
N GLY A 104 12.26 21.66 18.35
CA GLY A 104 11.90 22.23 19.64
C GLY A 104 10.68 21.53 20.25
N LYS A 105 9.62 21.32 19.49
CA LYS A 105 8.43 20.57 19.93
C LYS A 105 8.76 19.12 20.34
N ILE A 106 9.67 18.47 19.60
CA ILE A 106 10.11 17.12 19.98
C ILE A 106 10.84 17.16 21.30
N LEU A 107 11.81 18.06 21.49
CA LEU A 107 12.59 18.17 22.73
C LEU A 107 11.73 18.52 23.95
N GLU A 108 10.80 19.48 23.83
CA GLU A 108 9.86 19.83 24.90
C GLU A 108 9.01 18.65 25.32
N LYS A 109 8.47 17.89 24.35
CA LYS A 109 7.68 16.71 24.64
C LYS A 109 8.51 15.58 25.23
N ARG A 110 9.72 15.38 24.74
CA ARG A 110 10.66 14.35 25.22
C ARG A 110 11.14 14.60 26.63
N ARG A 111 11.21 15.85 27.06
CA ARG A 111 11.59 16.25 28.43
C ARG A 111 10.82 15.48 29.50
N LEU A 112 9.54 15.17 29.24
CA LEU A 112 8.65 14.44 30.17
C LEU A 112 8.49 12.94 29.83
N LEU A 113 9.02 12.49 28.67
CA LEU A 113 8.82 11.12 28.22
C LEU A 113 10.04 10.23 28.38
N GLY A 114 11.22 10.73 28.12
CA GLY A 114 12.43 9.95 28.16
C GLY A 114 13.67 10.68 27.64
N PRO A 115 14.87 10.14 27.90
CA PRO A 115 16.13 10.79 27.57
C PRO A 115 16.33 10.93 26.05
N THR A 116 17.08 11.96 25.65
CA THR A 116 17.30 12.27 24.22
C THR A 116 18.76 12.63 23.95
N LEU A 117 19.33 12.02 22.92
CA LEU A 117 20.63 12.40 22.34
C LEU A 117 20.39 13.09 21.00
N VAL A 118 20.87 14.32 20.85
CA VAL A 118 20.85 15.06 19.59
C VAL A 118 22.24 15.11 19.01
N ILE A 119 22.43 14.58 17.80
CA ILE A 119 23.73 14.62 17.10
C ILE A 119 23.61 15.60 15.94
N MET A 120 24.35 16.69 15.98
CA MET A 120 24.29 17.77 15.01
C MET A 120 24.76 17.37 13.62
N GLY A 121 24.21 18.00 12.59
CA GLY A 121 24.71 17.88 11.21
C GLY A 121 26.01 18.66 11.00
N LYS A 122 26.93 18.16 10.14
CA LYS A 122 28.22 18.82 9.83
C LYS A 122 28.57 18.78 8.35
N TRP A 123 28.57 17.60 7.77
CA TRP A 123 29.17 17.36 6.46
C TRP A 123 28.18 17.41 5.32
N PHE A 124 28.50 18.18 4.29
CA PHE A 124 27.91 17.95 2.98
C PHE A 124 28.57 16.73 2.37
N ALA A 125 27.80 15.75 1.99
CA ALA A 125 28.29 14.53 1.40
C ALA A 125 27.71 14.32 0.01
N THR A 126 28.56 13.90 -0.92
CA THR A 126 28.18 13.62 -2.30
C THR A 126 28.43 12.16 -2.62
N THR A 127 27.50 11.54 -3.33
CA THR A 127 27.72 10.21 -3.89
C THR A 127 28.76 10.27 -5.01
N PRO A 128 29.56 9.21 -5.23
CA PRO A 128 30.47 9.13 -6.36
C PRO A 128 29.73 9.36 -7.67
N SER A 129 30.31 10.17 -8.56
CA SER A 129 29.69 10.49 -9.84
C SER A 129 29.45 9.21 -10.66
N PRO A 130 28.25 9.05 -11.28
CA PRO A 130 27.97 7.92 -12.16
C PRO A 130 28.85 7.93 -13.44
N ASN A 131 29.48 9.07 -13.77
CA ASN A 131 30.35 9.23 -14.92
C ASN A 131 31.81 8.84 -14.66
N LEU A 132 32.14 8.28 -13.48
CA LEU A 132 33.48 7.79 -13.21
C LEU A 132 33.81 6.57 -14.08
N PRO A 133 35.10 6.40 -14.47
CA PRO A 133 35.51 5.21 -15.19
C PRO A 133 35.11 3.93 -14.44
N PRO A 134 34.64 2.86 -15.12
CA PRO A 134 34.15 1.65 -14.49
C PRO A 134 35.08 1.03 -13.45
N LYS A 135 36.40 1.07 -13.71
CA LYS A 135 37.43 0.58 -12.78
C LYS A 135 37.52 1.39 -11.46
N VAL A 136 37.15 2.67 -11.52
CA VAL A 136 37.14 3.55 -10.33
C VAL A 136 35.79 3.37 -9.62
N GLN A 137 34.70 3.32 -10.37
CA GLN A 137 33.37 3.10 -9.83
C GLN A 137 33.24 1.77 -9.08
N ALA A 138 33.87 0.70 -9.59
CA ALA A 138 33.89 -0.62 -8.93
C ALA A 138 34.60 -0.62 -7.54
N ARG A 139 35.37 0.40 -7.20
CA ARG A 139 36.02 0.54 -5.89
C ARG A 139 35.07 1.11 -4.83
N PHE A 140 34.01 1.81 -5.24
CA PHE A 140 33.06 2.37 -4.31
C PHE A 140 31.99 1.34 -3.97
N LYS A 141 31.84 1.09 -2.67
CA LYS A 141 30.73 0.24 -2.19
C LYS A 141 29.44 1.06 -2.17
N ARG A 142 28.31 0.37 -2.23
CA ARG A 142 26.99 1.00 -2.13
C ARG A 142 26.88 1.81 -0.82
N GLY A 143 26.45 3.05 -0.92
CA GLY A 143 26.30 3.96 0.22
C GLY A 143 27.56 4.75 0.58
N TRP A 144 28.69 4.54 -0.11
CA TRP A 144 29.87 5.38 0.12
C TRP A 144 29.66 6.79 -0.42
N VAL A 145 30.17 7.75 0.32
CA VAL A 145 30.10 9.17 0.00
C VAL A 145 31.48 9.80 0.12
N THR A 146 31.67 10.91 -0.57
CA THR A 146 32.81 11.81 -0.40
C THR A 146 32.36 12.97 0.47
N LEU A 147 33.08 13.24 1.57
CA LEU A 147 32.83 14.40 2.41
C LEU A 147 33.25 15.68 1.67
N GLY A 148 32.34 16.64 1.60
CA GLY A 148 32.58 17.96 1.05
C GLY A 148 32.90 19.00 2.13
N GLY A 149 32.29 20.17 2.06
CA GLY A 149 32.40 21.21 3.07
C GLY A 149 31.71 20.85 4.39
N ALA A 150 32.27 21.31 5.52
CA ALA A 150 31.57 21.31 6.80
C ALA A 150 30.74 22.61 6.92
N SER A 151 29.59 22.58 7.53
CA SER A 151 28.72 23.74 7.78
C SER A 151 28.16 23.69 9.19
N THR A 152 27.89 24.88 9.74
CA THR A 152 27.11 25.04 10.97
C THR A 152 25.62 25.00 10.68
N SER A 153 24.82 24.65 11.69
CA SER A 153 23.37 24.78 11.66
C SER A 153 22.95 26.10 12.32
N GLU A 154 22.00 26.79 11.76
CA GLU A 154 21.45 28.04 12.30
C GLU A 154 20.28 27.79 13.25
N TRP A 155 19.50 26.73 13.01
CA TRP A 155 18.31 26.38 13.78
C TRP A 155 18.51 26.22 15.31
N PRO A 156 19.70 25.84 15.88
CA PRO A 156 19.85 25.78 17.34
C PRO A 156 19.71 27.11 18.05
N GLY A 157 20.02 28.23 17.36
CA GLY A 157 19.81 29.57 17.88
C GLY A 157 18.34 29.99 17.97
N GLU A 158 17.45 29.28 17.30
CA GLU A 158 16.01 29.54 17.27
C GLU A 158 15.22 28.59 18.20
N LEU A 159 15.89 27.62 18.86
CA LEU A 159 15.24 26.72 19.81
C LEU A 159 14.70 27.45 21.03
N PRO A 160 13.63 26.91 21.67
CA PRO A 160 13.18 27.41 22.96
C PRO A 160 14.22 27.12 24.06
N ASP A 161 14.23 27.94 25.13
CA ASP A 161 15.01 27.66 26.32
C ASP A 161 14.46 26.39 27.03
N PRO A 162 15.31 25.53 27.62
CA PRO A 162 16.75 25.66 27.81
C PRO A 162 17.61 25.09 26.65
N TYR A 163 17.03 24.75 25.48
CA TYR A 163 17.70 24.04 24.38
C TYR A 163 18.48 24.96 23.43
N ARG A 164 18.32 26.27 23.57
CA ARG A 164 18.97 27.26 22.70
C ARG A 164 20.48 27.30 22.92
N PHE A 165 21.26 27.26 21.83
CA PHE A 165 22.70 27.44 21.85
C PHE A 165 23.23 27.96 20.51
N GLY A 166 24.44 28.54 20.53
CA GLY A 166 25.13 28.91 19.31
C GLY A 166 25.91 27.72 18.73
N HIS A 167 25.86 27.51 17.41
CA HIS A 167 26.61 26.45 16.74
C HIS A 167 27.62 27.06 15.77
N ALA A 168 28.93 26.91 16.07
CA ALA A 168 30.02 27.61 15.39
C ALA A 168 31.10 26.65 14.88
N ILE A 169 31.83 27.09 13.84
CA ILE A 169 32.94 26.31 13.24
C ILE A 169 34.30 26.96 13.56
N HIS A 170 35.28 26.14 13.85
CA HIS A 170 36.63 26.60 14.06
C HIS A 170 37.63 25.88 13.12
N PRO A 171 38.59 26.55 12.46
CA PRO A 171 38.69 28.00 12.39
C PRO A 171 37.46 28.60 11.70
N ARG A 172 37.04 29.76 12.20
CA ARG A 172 35.92 30.52 11.63
C ARG A 172 36.34 30.92 10.21
N GLU A 173 35.85 30.21 9.20
CA GLU A 173 35.99 30.66 7.82
C GLU A 173 35.17 31.94 7.70
N ALA A 174 35.90 33.08 7.59
CA ALA A 174 35.26 34.32 7.23
C ALA A 174 34.54 34.09 5.89
N ASN A 175 33.18 34.04 5.95
CA ASN A 175 32.25 34.08 4.81
C ASN A 175 32.67 33.23 3.59
N ALA A 176 32.66 31.94 3.70
CA ALA A 176 32.60 31.07 2.54
C ALA A 176 31.21 30.54 2.41
N MET A 177 30.28 31.38 1.89
CA MET A 177 29.26 31.07 0.92
C MET A 177 28.16 32.12 0.90
N ALA A 178 28.54 33.34 0.51
CA ALA A 178 27.65 33.99 -0.42
C ALA A 178 27.82 33.22 -1.74
N ILE A 179 26.94 32.31 -2.05
CA ILE A 179 26.77 31.83 -3.42
C ILE A 179 26.20 33.02 -4.17
N GLU A 180 27.09 33.86 -4.70
CA GLU A 180 26.75 34.83 -5.70
C GLU A 180 26.32 34.03 -6.92
N ILE A 181 25.00 33.89 -7.10
CA ILE A 181 24.40 33.37 -8.31
C ILE A 181 24.72 34.37 -9.39
N ALA A 182 25.90 34.27 -10.01
CA ALA A 182 26.23 35.02 -11.21
C ALA A 182 25.28 34.55 -12.33
N PRO A 183 24.73 35.50 -13.11
CA PRO A 183 23.88 35.17 -14.25
C PRO A 183 24.66 34.32 -15.28
N PRO A 184 24.02 33.48 -16.07
CA PRO A 184 24.68 32.56 -16.99
C PRO A 184 25.46 33.34 -18.05
N GLN A 185 26.79 33.30 -17.99
CA GLN A 185 27.64 33.81 -19.04
C GLN A 185 27.84 32.74 -20.11
N THR A 186 27.25 33.01 -21.24
CA THR A 186 27.50 32.33 -22.51
C THR A 186 28.90 32.68 -23.01
N ALA A 187 29.87 31.78 -22.91
CA ALA A 187 30.95 31.56 -23.86
C ALA A 187 31.99 30.54 -23.31
N PRO A 188 32.64 29.70 -24.13
CA PRO A 188 33.58 28.71 -23.66
C PRO A 188 34.94 29.37 -23.44
N SER A 189 35.28 29.57 -22.18
CA SER A 189 36.63 29.96 -21.79
C SER A 189 37.42 28.71 -21.39
N VAL A 190 38.53 28.48 -22.06
CA VAL A 190 39.54 27.46 -21.74
C VAL A 190 40.04 27.74 -20.33
N ALA A 191 39.61 26.98 -19.35
CA ALA A 191 40.08 27.10 -17.98
C ALA A 191 41.55 26.67 -17.88
N PRO A 192 42.45 27.49 -17.27
CA PRO A 192 43.80 27.06 -16.97
C PRO A 192 43.73 25.92 -15.95
N LYS A 193 44.46 24.82 -16.21
CA LYS A 193 44.70 23.75 -15.24
C LYS A 193 45.45 24.27 -14.03
N VAL A 194 44.73 24.87 -13.09
CA VAL A 194 45.28 25.16 -11.77
C VAL A 194 45.38 23.81 -11.05
N LYS A 195 46.62 23.33 -10.87
CA LYS A 195 46.93 22.24 -9.97
C LYS A 195 46.61 22.78 -8.57
N ALA A 196 45.39 22.49 -8.07
CA ALA A 196 45.04 22.80 -6.69
C ALA A 196 46.03 22.09 -5.79
N ALA A 197 46.81 22.87 -5.03
CA ALA A 197 47.63 22.31 -3.97
C ALA A 197 46.74 21.55 -2.99
N PRO A 198 47.16 20.39 -2.49
CA PRO A 198 46.35 19.66 -1.50
C PRO A 198 46.07 20.60 -0.31
N PRO A 199 44.86 20.62 0.22
CA PRO A 199 44.48 21.49 1.32
C PRO A 199 45.46 21.23 2.49
N LYS A 200 46.03 22.29 3.03
CA LYS A 200 46.88 22.19 4.23
C LYS A 200 45.98 21.78 5.38
N LEU A 201 46.07 20.51 5.78
CA LEU A 201 45.42 19.97 6.95
C LEU A 201 45.86 20.75 8.20
N GLY A 202 44.94 21.36 8.92
CA GLY A 202 45.20 22.00 10.21
C GLY A 202 45.68 21.01 11.28
N PRO A 203 46.18 21.48 12.41
CA PRO A 203 46.55 20.59 13.51
C PRO A 203 45.32 19.82 14.01
N PRO A 204 45.50 18.53 14.42
CA PRO A 204 44.41 17.75 14.94
C PRO A 204 43.84 18.38 16.23
N ALA A 205 42.54 18.55 16.33
CA ALA A 205 41.89 19.03 17.54
C ALA A 205 41.92 17.94 18.62
N ARG A 206 42.54 18.22 19.75
CA ARG A 206 42.55 17.36 20.94
C ARG A 206 41.26 17.64 21.72
N TRP A 207 40.60 16.59 22.16
CA TRP A 207 39.39 16.70 22.98
C TRP A 207 39.58 15.93 24.31
N SER A 208 38.83 16.31 25.32
CA SER A 208 38.75 15.62 26.61
C SER A 208 37.34 15.76 27.20
N GLY A 209 36.94 14.77 27.96
CA GLY A 209 35.67 14.77 28.69
C GLY A 209 35.26 13.36 29.12
N MET A 210 34.42 13.25 30.12
CA MET A 210 33.87 12.00 30.64
C MET A 210 34.95 10.93 30.95
N GLY A 211 36.12 11.38 31.44
CA GLY A 211 37.27 10.52 31.75
C GLY A 211 38.01 9.96 30.52
N LEU A 212 37.72 10.45 29.34
CA LEU A 212 38.40 10.09 28.09
C LEU A 212 39.10 11.32 27.47
N SER A 213 40.07 11.05 26.61
CA SER A 213 40.72 12.10 25.80
C SER A 213 41.19 11.49 24.49
N GLY A 214 41.18 12.28 23.44
CA GLY A 214 41.57 11.79 22.12
C GLY A 214 41.76 12.94 21.13
N MET A 215 41.75 12.60 19.85
CA MET A 215 41.93 13.54 18.76
C MET A 215 40.76 13.42 17.77
N LEU A 216 40.18 14.57 17.39
CA LEU A 216 39.24 14.63 16.28
C LEU A 216 39.98 14.56 14.93
N PRO A 217 39.29 14.14 13.87
CA PRO A 217 39.79 14.31 12.51
C PRO A 217 40.22 15.77 12.27
N ARG A 218 41.24 15.97 11.46
CA ARG A 218 41.95 17.25 11.31
C ARG A 218 41.18 18.40 10.68
N GLU A 219 39.96 18.15 10.25
CA GLU A 219 39.19 19.11 9.48
C GLU A 219 38.13 19.74 10.35
N LYS A 220 37.99 21.07 10.26
CA LYS A 220 36.90 21.90 10.75
C LYS A 220 36.15 21.39 11.99
N LEU A 221 36.51 21.90 13.13
CA LEU A 221 35.88 21.58 14.41
C LEU A 221 34.57 22.36 14.56
N LEU A 222 33.48 21.66 14.84
CA LEU A 222 32.24 22.28 15.28
C LEU A 222 32.16 22.32 16.80
N HIS A 223 31.58 23.38 17.36
CA HIS A 223 31.43 23.55 18.80
C HIS A 223 30.10 24.30 19.12
N ALA A 224 29.62 24.08 20.33
CA ALA A 224 28.50 24.82 20.88
C ALA A 224 28.97 26.02 21.71
N GLU A 225 28.26 27.11 21.59
CA GLU A 225 28.31 28.24 22.53
C GLU A 225 27.11 28.07 23.47
N ILE A 226 27.38 27.57 24.68
CA ILE A 226 26.34 27.16 25.65
C ILE A 226 25.94 28.31 26.55
N GLY A 227 24.69 28.27 27.05
CA GLY A 227 24.08 29.20 27.97
C GLY A 227 23.98 28.65 29.40
N ASP A 228 23.24 29.41 30.23
CA ASP A 228 22.96 29.01 31.60
C ASP A 228 22.12 27.70 31.65
N GLY A 229 22.39 26.84 32.63
CA GLY A 229 21.73 25.55 32.78
C GLY A 229 22.24 24.43 31.84
N GLN A 230 23.23 24.74 30.99
CA GLN A 230 23.87 23.77 30.09
C GLN A 230 25.24 23.39 30.63
N LYS A 231 25.52 22.08 30.80
CA LYS A 231 26.77 21.57 31.37
C LYS A 231 27.64 20.94 30.29
N ALA A 232 28.87 21.44 30.09
CA ALA A 232 29.85 20.88 29.17
C ALA A 232 30.26 19.46 29.60
N LEU A 233 30.17 18.49 28.69
CA LEU A 233 30.58 17.10 28.88
C LEU A 233 31.88 16.76 28.18
N ILE A 234 32.07 17.25 26.96
CA ILE A 234 33.28 17.07 26.16
C ILE A 234 33.70 18.42 25.61
N VAL A 235 34.98 18.73 25.79
CA VAL A 235 35.57 19.99 25.31
C VAL A 235 36.83 19.73 24.50
N ASP A 236 37.20 20.66 23.64
CA ASP A 236 38.49 20.64 22.97
C ASP A 236 39.59 21.28 23.83
N ALA A 237 40.85 21.23 23.37
CA ALA A 237 42.01 21.83 24.07
C ALA A 237 41.89 23.37 24.22
N GLY A 238 41.00 24.02 23.52
CA GLY A 238 40.72 25.45 23.62
C GLY A 238 39.53 25.78 24.51
N GLY A 239 38.91 24.78 25.20
CA GLY A 239 37.76 24.97 26.04
C GLY A 239 36.42 25.08 25.25
N ARG A 240 36.42 24.81 23.92
CA ARG A 240 35.21 24.86 23.12
C ARG A 240 34.38 23.58 23.32
N VAL A 241 33.08 23.72 23.52
CA VAL A 241 32.21 22.63 23.91
C VAL A 241 31.81 21.79 22.68
N LEU A 242 32.14 20.50 22.70
CA LEU A 242 31.80 19.53 21.65
C LEU A 242 30.57 18.71 21.98
N ALA A 243 30.30 18.51 23.27
CA ALA A 243 29.06 17.90 23.75
C ALA A 243 28.68 18.52 25.09
N PHE A 244 27.40 18.72 25.31
CA PHE A 244 26.87 19.25 26.56
C PHE A 244 25.51 18.59 26.89
N GLY A 245 25.13 18.67 28.16
CA GLY A 245 23.89 18.15 28.64
C GLY A 245 23.02 19.20 29.29
N ILE A 246 21.74 18.96 29.30
CA ILE A 246 20.67 19.76 29.87
C ILE A 246 19.88 18.85 30.81
N ASP A 247 19.46 19.36 31.96
CA ASP A 247 18.70 18.61 32.98
C ASP A 247 19.43 17.31 33.44
N LEU A 248 20.76 17.32 33.48
CA LEU A 248 21.57 16.15 33.88
C LEU A 248 21.42 15.78 35.37
N ASP A 249 20.97 16.73 36.19
CA ASP A 249 20.93 16.61 37.65
C ASP A 249 19.65 15.95 38.15
N GLY A 250 18.67 15.67 37.30
CA GLY A 250 17.45 14.95 37.62
C GLY A 250 17.66 13.47 38.04
N ARG A 251 18.90 13.03 38.23
CA ARG A 251 19.32 11.72 38.73
C ARG A 251 20.19 11.79 40.00
N GLU A 252 20.26 12.93 40.66
CA GLU A 252 20.85 12.94 42.02
C GLU A 252 19.83 12.27 42.93
N GLU A 253 20.23 11.17 43.58
CA GLU A 253 19.42 10.55 44.61
C GLU A 253 19.11 11.62 45.71
N PRO A 254 17.86 11.74 46.15
CA PRO A 254 17.53 12.72 47.18
C PRO A 254 18.36 12.45 48.43
N ASP A 255 19.10 13.45 48.90
CA ASP A 255 19.99 13.34 50.05
C ASP A 255 19.24 13.17 51.38
N THR A 256 17.92 13.39 51.38
CA THR A 256 17.09 13.31 52.60
C THR A 256 15.71 12.69 52.34
N PRO A 257 15.09 12.00 53.32
CA PRO A 257 13.74 11.44 53.17
C PRO A 257 12.63 12.48 52.97
N GLU A 258 12.90 13.75 53.30
CA GLU A 258 11.94 14.86 53.07
C GLU A 258 11.93 15.27 51.59
N GLU A 259 13.07 15.15 50.91
CA GLU A 259 13.18 15.38 49.46
C GLU A 259 12.50 14.26 48.62
N GLU A 260 12.47 13.01 49.14
CA GLU A 260 11.71 11.91 48.51
C GLU A 260 10.20 12.17 48.51
N GLU A 261 9.63 12.84 49.56
CA GLU A 261 8.19 13.16 49.60
C GLU A 261 7.83 14.33 48.68
N GLU A 262 8.71 15.31 48.47
CA GLU A 262 8.51 16.39 47.50
C GLU A 262 8.65 15.89 46.07
N ASP A 263 9.49 14.91 45.80
CA ASP A 263 9.76 14.37 44.45
C ASP A 263 8.60 13.54 43.89
N ILE A 264 7.67 13.07 44.75
CA ILE A 264 6.47 12.35 44.31
C ILE A 264 5.50 13.25 43.48
N PHE A 265 5.61 14.56 43.65
CA PHE A 265 4.76 15.55 42.95
C PHE A 265 5.51 16.34 41.86
N THR A 266 6.83 16.18 41.75
CA THR A 266 7.63 16.86 40.70
C THR A 266 7.68 15.98 39.45
N GLU A 267 7.17 16.47 38.32
CA GLU A 267 7.26 15.77 37.06
C GLU A 267 8.75 15.48 36.72
N ARG A 268 9.12 14.21 36.70
CA ARG A 268 10.49 13.77 36.42
C ARG A 268 10.93 14.27 35.06
N VAL A 269 11.93 15.14 35.04
CA VAL A 269 12.51 15.70 33.83
C VAL A 269 13.64 14.81 33.33
N HIS A 270 13.57 14.41 32.06
CA HIS A 270 14.60 13.56 31.45
C HIS A 270 15.72 14.38 30.80
N PRO A 271 16.98 13.92 30.93
CA PRO A 271 18.14 14.62 30.40
C PRO A 271 18.19 14.62 28.88
N VAL A 272 18.72 15.71 28.33
CA VAL A 272 19.04 15.84 26.90
C VAL A 272 20.53 16.09 26.74
N ILE A 273 21.20 15.31 25.92
CA ILE A 273 22.58 15.56 25.51
C ILE A 273 22.61 16.01 24.06
N ILE A 274 23.37 17.08 23.80
CA ILE A 274 23.59 17.59 22.45
C ILE A 274 25.08 17.43 22.10
N LEU A 275 25.34 16.69 21.01
CA LEU A 275 26.65 16.47 20.44
C LEU A 275 26.85 17.45 19.28
N ALA A 276 27.60 18.53 19.52
CA ALA A 276 27.83 19.61 18.57
C ALA A 276 28.78 19.22 17.42
N ASP A 277 29.77 18.37 17.68
CA ASP A 277 30.63 17.83 16.62
C ASP A 277 30.32 16.34 16.38
N PRO A 278 29.61 15.99 15.28
CA PRO A 278 29.23 14.61 14.99
C PRO A 278 30.41 13.68 14.70
N ASP A 279 31.62 14.20 14.47
CA ASP A 279 32.79 13.39 14.23
C ASP A 279 33.24 12.58 15.47
N LEU A 280 32.59 12.76 16.61
CA LEU A 280 32.68 11.86 17.76
C LEU A 280 31.82 10.60 17.62
N ALA A 281 30.79 10.61 16.75
CA ALA A 281 29.77 9.55 16.68
C ALA A 281 29.47 9.06 15.26
N ASN A 282 29.86 9.81 14.22
CA ASN A 282 29.60 9.39 12.83
C ASN A 282 30.62 8.33 12.36
N ASN A 283 30.36 7.66 11.24
CA ASN A 283 31.20 6.61 10.68
C ASN A 283 32.65 7.09 10.41
N TYR A 284 32.82 8.37 10.08
CA TYR A 284 34.17 8.98 9.90
C TYR A 284 34.93 9.05 11.22
N GLY A 285 34.26 9.47 12.27
CA GLY A 285 34.84 9.58 13.60
C GLY A 285 35.11 8.23 14.26
N LEU A 286 34.22 7.27 14.09
CA LEU A 286 34.29 5.93 14.70
C LEU A 286 35.46 5.07 14.20
N ALA A 287 36.23 5.53 13.22
CA ALA A 287 37.52 4.90 12.85
C ALA A 287 38.56 4.90 13.99
N ASP A 288 38.34 5.67 15.06
CA ASP A 288 39.20 5.74 16.25
C ASP A 288 38.46 5.19 17.48
N ALA A 289 39.08 4.25 18.18
CA ALA A 289 38.49 3.57 19.32
C ALA A 289 38.14 4.51 20.50
N THR A 290 38.91 5.58 20.70
CA THR A 290 38.65 6.54 21.79
C THR A 290 37.40 7.36 21.52
N ARG A 291 37.18 7.76 20.27
CA ARG A 291 35.95 8.45 19.86
C ARG A 291 34.74 7.53 19.93
N ALA A 292 34.92 6.27 19.51
CA ALA A 292 33.84 5.26 19.65
C ALA A 292 33.47 5.06 21.14
N ALA A 293 34.45 4.97 22.02
CA ALA A 293 34.20 4.89 23.47
C ALA A 293 33.50 6.14 24.02
N ALA A 294 33.82 7.34 23.52
CA ALA A 294 33.14 8.56 23.93
C ALA A 294 31.69 8.58 23.47
N ALA A 295 31.39 8.13 22.23
CA ALA A 295 30.03 8.02 21.75
C ALA A 295 29.17 7.06 22.59
N ILE A 296 29.72 5.91 22.96
CA ILE A 296 29.05 4.94 23.85
C ILE A 296 28.82 5.55 25.23
N LYS A 297 29.83 6.20 25.83
CA LYS A 297 29.65 6.86 27.15
C LYS A 297 28.56 7.95 27.15
N LEU A 298 28.33 8.64 26.04
CA LEU A 298 27.21 9.59 25.93
C LEU A 298 25.86 8.86 25.95
N ILE A 299 25.82 7.69 25.34
CA ILE A 299 24.59 6.84 25.35
C ILE A 299 24.38 6.26 26.75
N ASP A 300 25.39 5.65 27.34
CA ASP A 300 25.34 5.09 28.71
C ASP A 300 24.98 6.15 29.77
N ARG A 301 25.36 7.41 29.53
CA ARG A 301 25.00 8.52 30.44
C ARG A 301 23.48 8.83 30.39
N LEU A 302 22.83 8.57 29.26
CA LEU A 302 21.40 8.79 29.04
C LEU A 302 20.57 7.54 29.28
N ALA A 303 21.07 6.38 28.87
CA ALA A 303 20.43 5.10 29.06
C ALA A 303 21.05 4.40 30.25
N ASP A 304 20.27 4.24 31.33
CA ASP A 304 20.62 3.31 32.39
C ASP A 304 20.32 1.89 31.87
N PRO A 305 21.35 1.01 31.78
CA PRO A 305 21.12 -0.34 31.26
C PRO A 305 20.12 -1.17 32.07
N GLU A 306 19.83 -0.79 33.32
CA GLU A 306 18.85 -1.45 34.16
C GLU A 306 17.40 -0.97 33.89
N GLU A 307 17.25 0.26 33.39
CA GLU A 307 15.93 0.86 33.11
C GLU A 307 15.60 0.91 31.62
N ILE A 308 16.61 1.10 30.75
CA ILE A 308 16.46 1.35 29.31
C ILE A 308 17.29 0.33 28.54
N ASP A 309 16.64 -0.63 27.93
CA ASP A 309 17.27 -1.66 27.09
C ASP A 309 17.14 -1.36 25.57
N ARG A 310 16.33 -0.36 25.22
CA ARG A 310 16.05 0.00 23.82
C ARG A 310 16.54 1.42 23.49
N VAL A 311 17.17 1.55 22.31
CA VAL A 311 17.59 2.83 21.73
C VAL A 311 16.93 3.03 20.39
N VAL A 312 16.19 4.11 20.24
CA VAL A 312 15.45 4.44 19.02
C VAL A 312 16.19 5.53 18.26
N PHE A 313 16.60 5.24 17.02
CA PHE A 313 17.21 6.23 16.12
C PHE A 313 16.13 6.80 15.20
N ASP A 314 15.93 8.10 15.28
CA ASP A 314 15.03 8.80 14.38
C ASP A 314 15.60 8.93 12.97
N MET A 315 14.75 8.73 11.99
CA MET A 315 15.04 8.97 10.58
C MET A 315 14.05 9.97 9.95
N THR A 316 13.03 10.44 10.70
CA THR A 316 11.99 11.34 10.18
C THR A 316 12.56 12.71 9.88
N LEU A 317 13.42 13.25 10.75
CA LEU A 317 14.11 14.53 10.58
C LEU A 317 15.09 14.55 9.41
N ASN A 318 15.45 13.37 8.88
CA ASN A 318 16.28 13.24 7.68
C ASN A 318 15.45 13.11 6.39
N GLY A 319 14.12 13.28 6.46
CA GLY A 319 13.22 13.13 5.33
C GLY A 319 12.91 11.67 4.95
N PHE A 320 13.27 10.70 5.80
CA PHE A 320 12.89 9.31 5.67
C PHE A 320 11.61 8.96 6.46
N GLY A 321 10.88 9.97 6.92
CA GLY A 321 9.58 9.75 7.53
C GLY A 321 8.77 8.84 6.60
N ALA A 322 8.28 7.71 7.12
CA ALA A 322 7.33 6.91 6.39
C ALA A 322 6.19 7.85 6.04
N SER A 323 6.00 8.15 4.76
CA SER A 323 4.76 8.77 4.32
C SER A 323 3.68 7.91 4.91
N GLU A 324 2.79 8.48 5.75
CA GLU A 324 1.73 7.72 6.39
C GLU A 324 1.16 6.78 5.36
N ASN A 325 1.29 5.48 5.62
CA ASN A 325 0.90 4.45 4.68
C ASN A 325 -0.54 4.75 4.30
N LEU A 326 -0.81 5.00 3.01
CA LEU A 326 -2.17 5.30 2.53
C LEU A 326 -3.19 4.27 3.03
N LEU A 327 -2.74 3.02 3.23
CA LEU A 327 -3.55 1.97 3.81
C LEU A 327 -3.85 2.25 5.30
N THR A 328 -2.85 2.63 6.09
CA THR A 328 -3.03 2.99 7.51
C THR A 328 -3.89 4.25 7.63
N LEU A 329 -3.66 5.25 6.77
CA LEU A 329 -4.45 6.47 6.70
C LEU A 329 -5.92 6.17 6.39
N ALA A 330 -6.19 5.22 5.48
CA ALA A 330 -7.56 4.81 5.13
C ALA A 330 -8.34 4.22 6.31
N PHE A 331 -7.65 3.68 7.34
CA PHE A 331 -8.26 3.11 8.55
C PHE A 331 -8.21 4.03 9.77
N ARG A 332 -7.67 5.26 9.65
CA ARG A 332 -7.67 6.26 10.73
C ARG A 332 -8.81 7.27 10.56
N PRO A 333 -9.41 7.75 11.68
CA PRO A 333 -10.28 8.92 11.62
C PRO A 333 -9.52 10.16 11.09
N PRO A 334 -10.08 10.99 10.19
CA PRO A 334 -11.47 10.97 9.66
C PRO A 334 -11.68 10.07 8.43
N PHE A 335 -10.62 9.52 7.82
CA PHE A 335 -10.69 8.78 6.55
C PHE A 335 -11.38 7.40 6.67
N LEU A 336 -11.41 6.80 7.87
CA LEU A 336 -12.10 5.54 8.14
C LEU A 336 -13.57 5.57 7.69
N ALA A 337 -14.27 6.67 7.95
CA ALA A 337 -15.67 6.82 7.56
C ALA A 337 -15.82 6.79 6.02
N ALA A 338 -14.96 7.49 5.29
CA ALA A 338 -14.95 7.50 3.83
C ALA A 338 -14.63 6.10 3.26
N THR A 339 -13.65 5.41 3.84
CA THR A 339 -13.26 4.05 3.43
C THR A 339 -14.40 3.06 3.65
N LEU A 340 -15.09 3.10 4.79
CA LEU A 340 -16.27 2.28 5.06
C LEU A 340 -17.40 2.58 4.08
N CYS A 341 -17.69 3.85 3.79
CA CYS A 341 -18.68 4.25 2.79
C CYS A 341 -18.34 3.68 1.40
N LEU A 342 -17.07 3.75 0.98
CA LEU A 342 -16.61 3.19 -0.29
C LEU A 342 -16.74 1.67 -0.32
N LEU A 343 -16.39 0.96 0.75
CA LEU A 343 -16.54 -0.49 0.86
C LEU A 343 -18.02 -0.91 0.79
N VAL A 344 -18.89 -0.20 1.51
CA VAL A 344 -20.35 -0.46 1.46
C VAL A 344 -20.89 -0.17 0.05
N ALA A 345 -20.49 0.93 -0.57
CA ALA A 345 -20.88 1.26 -1.93
C ALA A 345 -20.42 0.19 -2.93
N LEU A 346 -19.18 -0.27 -2.81
CA LEU A 346 -18.62 -1.35 -3.64
C LEU A 346 -19.41 -2.66 -3.46
N LEU A 347 -19.78 -2.98 -2.21
CA LEU A 347 -20.55 -4.17 -1.87
C LEU A 347 -21.97 -4.10 -2.46
N ILE A 348 -22.61 -2.93 -2.38
CA ILE A 348 -23.93 -2.69 -2.99
C ILE A 348 -23.85 -2.78 -4.52
N VAL A 349 -22.86 -2.15 -5.14
CA VAL A 349 -22.66 -2.21 -6.60
C VAL A 349 -22.34 -3.64 -7.04
N GLY A 350 -21.48 -4.35 -6.31
CA GLY A 350 -21.18 -5.75 -6.55
C GLY A 350 -22.43 -6.63 -6.44
N TRP A 351 -23.21 -6.47 -5.36
CA TRP A 351 -24.48 -7.17 -5.16
C TRP A 351 -25.46 -6.91 -6.31
N ARG A 352 -25.61 -5.66 -6.72
CA ARG A 352 -26.47 -5.27 -7.83
C ARG A 352 -26.00 -5.81 -9.18
N ALA A 353 -24.69 -5.84 -9.40
CA ALA A 353 -24.08 -6.43 -10.59
C ALA A 353 -24.36 -7.94 -10.66
N PHE A 354 -24.25 -8.66 -9.53
CA PHE A 354 -24.64 -10.08 -9.46
C PHE A 354 -26.11 -10.32 -9.77
N GLN A 355 -27.00 -9.44 -9.33
CA GLN A 355 -28.44 -9.56 -9.65
C GLN A 355 -28.73 -9.22 -11.12
N ARG A 356 -28.00 -8.32 -11.73
CA ARG A 356 -28.18 -7.91 -13.13
C ARG A 356 -27.71 -8.97 -14.14
N PHE A 357 -26.68 -9.73 -13.79
CA PHE A 357 -26.33 -10.95 -14.49
C PHE A 357 -27.26 -12.06 -13.98
N GLY A 358 -28.56 -12.03 -14.39
CA GLY A 358 -29.52 -13.07 -14.08
C GLY A 358 -28.97 -14.48 -14.34
N PRO A 359 -29.68 -15.56 -13.97
CA PRO A 359 -29.23 -16.92 -14.26
C PRO A 359 -28.81 -16.94 -15.71
N ALA A 360 -27.60 -17.48 -15.97
CA ALA A 360 -27.09 -17.62 -17.33
C ALA A 360 -28.22 -18.07 -18.18
N ALA A 361 -28.65 -17.23 -19.14
CA ALA A 361 -29.71 -17.65 -20.05
C ALA A 361 -29.24 -19.02 -20.53
N ALA A 362 -30.00 -20.06 -20.19
CA ALA A 362 -29.76 -21.37 -20.74
C ALA A 362 -29.56 -21.09 -22.21
N SER A 363 -28.45 -21.51 -22.76
CA SER A 363 -28.01 -21.22 -24.11
C SER A 363 -29.01 -21.70 -25.15
N GLY A 364 -30.18 -21.03 -25.18
CA GLY A 364 -30.97 -20.93 -26.35
C GLY A 364 -30.21 -19.95 -27.23
N GLY A 365 -29.34 -20.46 -28.05
CA GLY A 365 -28.88 -19.70 -29.19
C GLY A 365 -30.08 -19.12 -29.88
N PRO A 366 -30.00 -18.07 -30.70
CA PRO A 366 -31.13 -17.58 -31.44
C PRO A 366 -31.69 -18.79 -32.18
N ASP A 367 -32.84 -19.32 -31.69
CA ASP A 367 -33.61 -20.33 -32.39
C ASP A 367 -34.13 -19.66 -33.65
N ILE A 368 -33.25 -19.48 -34.59
CA ILE A 368 -33.61 -19.25 -35.98
C ILE A 368 -34.26 -20.57 -36.38
N ALA A 369 -35.59 -20.54 -36.43
CA ALA A 369 -36.43 -21.70 -36.71
C ALA A 369 -36.14 -22.18 -38.14
N PHE A 370 -35.09 -22.97 -38.27
CA PHE A 370 -34.80 -23.71 -39.47
C PHE A 370 -35.59 -25.03 -39.39
N GLY A 371 -36.84 -24.99 -39.86
CA GLY A 371 -37.64 -26.18 -40.02
C GLY A 371 -39.09 -26.06 -39.50
N LYS A 372 -40.04 -26.73 -40.18
CA LYS A 372 -41.45 -26.77 -39.82
C LYS A 372 -41.72 -27.16 -38.37
N ARG A 373 -40.90 -28.03 -37.82
CA ARG A 373 -41.06 -28.55 -36.45
C ARG A 373 -40.83 -27.45 -35.39
N GLN A 374 -39.84 -26.59 -35.60
CA GLN A 374 -39.53 -25.48 -34.67
C GLN A 374 -40.61 -24.38 -34.75
N LEU A 375 -41.15 -24.12 -35.95
CA LEU A 375 -42.23 -23.17 -36.13
C LEU A 375 -43.49 -23.62 -35.38
N ILE A 376 -43.81 -24.93 -35.45
CA ILE A 376 -44.92 -25.53 -34.71
C ILE A 376 -44.69 -25.44 -33.20
N ALA A 377 -43.47 -25.74 -32.72
CA ALA A 377 -43.14 -25.68 -31.31
C ALA A 377 -43.24 -24.24 -30.78
N ASN A 378 -42.77 -23.25 -31.53
CA ASN A 378 -42.85 -21.83 -31.17
C ASN A 378 -44.34 -21.35 -31.17
N GLY A 379 -45.14 -21.76 -32.15
CA GLY A 379 -46.57 -21.48 -32.20
C GLY A 379 -47.32 -22.10 -31.03
N ALA A 380 -47.03 -23.35 -30.72
CA ALA A 380 -47.63 -24.05 -29.57
C ALA A 380 -47.26 -23.35 -28.26
N GLY A 381 -45.95 -22.92 -28.08
CA GLY A 381 -45.52 -22.17 -26.93
C GLY A 381 -46.22 -20.82 -26.77
N LEU A 382 -46.52 -20.14 -27.88
CA LEU A 382 -47.27 -18.88 -27.85
C LEU A 382 -48.72 -19.11 -27.38
N ILE A 383 -49.37 -20.16 -27.87
CA ILE A 383 -50.79 -20.50 -27.51
C ILE A 383 -50.83 -20.86 -26.01
N VAL A 384 -49.88 -21.65 -25.52
CA VAL A 384 -49.78 -22.03 -24.09
C VAL A 384 -49.59 -20.78 -23.20
N ARG A 385 -48.75 -19.85 -23.61
CA ARG A 385 -48.54 -18.59 -22.86
C ARG A 385 -49.75 -17.67 -22.87
N ALA A 386 -50.44 -17.60 -24.03
CA ALA A 386 -51.66 -16.80 -24.18
C ALA A 386 -52.87 -17.40 -23.47
N ARG A 387 -52.85 -18.68 -23.03
CA ARG A 387 -53.93 -19.45 -22.40
C ARG A 387 -55.24 -19.46 -23.21
N ARG A 388 -55.14 -19.26 -24.55
CA ARG A 388 -56.30 -19.20 -25.47
C ARG A 388 -56.59 -20.56 -26.14
N PHE A 389 -56.67 -21.61 -25.34
CA PHE A 389 -56.79 -23.00 -25.82
C PHE A 389 -58.03 -23.25 -26.65
N ARG A 390 -59.19 -22.59 -26.40
CA ARG A 390 -60.45 -22.72 -27.15
C ARG A 390 -60.32 -22.40 -28.66
N LEU A 391 -59.27 -21.62 -29.04
CA LEU A 391 -58.98 -21.27 -30.42
C LEU A 391 -58.45 -22.44 -31.24
N LEU A 392 -58.01 -23.54 -30.60
CA LEU A 392 -57.46 -24.71 -31.25
C LEU A 392 -58.49 -25.70 -31.71
N GLY A 393 -59.72 -25.71 -31.10
CA GLY A 393 -60.75 -26.72 -31.35
C GLY A 393 -61.17 -26.79 -32.79
N ALA A 394 -61.70 -25.69 -33.31
CA ALA A 394 -62.24 -25.68 -34.68
C ALA A 394 -61.16 -25.87 -35.78
N PRO A 395 -60.01 -25.24 -35.75
CA PRO A 395 -58.97 -25.49 -36.74
C PRO A 395 -58.43 -26.94 -36.73
N TYR A 396 -58.35 -27.56 -35.54
CA TYR A 396 -57.91 -28.95 -35.45
C TYR A 396 -58.95 -29.91 -35.94
N ALA A 397 -60.25 -29.72 -35.63
CA ALA A 397 -61.36 -30.50 -36.16
C ALA A 397 -61.40 -30.41 -37.68
N ALA A 398 -61.27 -29.21 -38.26
CA ALA A 398 -61.21 -29.02 -39.70
C ALA A 398 -60.05 -29.73 -40.38
N LEU A 399 -58.86 -29.72 -39.72
CA LEU A 399 -57.70 -30.46 -40.21
C LEU A 399 -57.88 -31.97 -40.17
N ALA A 400 -58.51 -32.47 -39.10
CA ALA A 400 -58.81 -33.89 -38.94
C ALA A 400 -59.89 -34.31 -40.00
N ALA A 401 -60.92 -33.48 -40.29
CA ALA A 401 -61.88 -33.71 -41.35
C ALA A 401 -61.20 -33.88 -42.72
N ARG A 402 -60.25 -32.99 -43.04
CA ARG A 402 -59.53 -33.06 -44.33
C ARG A 402 -58.72 -34.34 -44.45
N ARG A 403 -57.98 -34.72 -43.40
CA ARG A 403 -57.16 -35.93 -43.37
C ARG A 403 -57.99 -37.20 -43.48
N LEU A 404 -59.17 -37.22 -42.81
CA LEU A 404 -60.10 -38.37 -42.88
C LEU A 404 -60.74 -38.45 -44.25
N ALA A 405 -61.19 -37.31 -44.85
CA ALA A 405 -61.73 -37.27 -46.17
C ALA A 405 -60.75 -37.79 -47.25
N GLU A 406 -59.52 -37.34 -47.18
CA GLU A 406 -58.41 -37.81 -48.06
C GLU A 406 -58.23 -39.32 -47.93
N ARG A 407 -58.24 -39.87 -46.73
CA ARG A 407 -58.04 -41.30 -46.47
C ARG A 407 -59.30 -42.14 -46.91
N LEU A 408 -60.47 -41.55 -46.80
CA LEU A 408 -61.70 -42.19 -47.21
C LEU A 408 -61.95 -42.04 -48.72
N GLY A 409 -61.17 -41.29 -49.49
CA GLY A 409 -61.32 -41.01 -50.90
C GLY A 409 -62.49 -40.05 -51.20
N LEU A 410 -62.83 -39.18 -50.24
CA LEU A 410 -63.92 -38.19 -50.39
C LEU A 410 -63.39 -36.92 -51.05
N THR A 411 -64.11 -36.33 -51.99
CA THR A 411 -63.69 -35.13 -52.70
C THR A 411 -63.80 -33.85 -51.86
N ARG A 412 -64.64 -33.87 -50.79
CA ARG A 412 -64.86 -32.76 -49.88
C ARG A 412 -64.81 -33.24 -48.44
N PRO A 413 -64.28 -32.46 -47.50
CA PRO A 413 -64.25 -32.82 -46.08
C PRO A 413 -65.55 -32.48 -45.38
N ASP A 414 -66.64 -33.03 -45.90
CA ASP A 414 -68.01 -32.90 -45.33
C ASP A 414 -68.16 -33.85 -44.14
N PRO A 415 -68.51 -33.36 -42.92
CA PRO A 415 -68.61 -34.19 -41.71
C PRO A 415 -69.60 -35.33 -41.81
N GLU A 416 -70.76 -35.09 -42.43
CA GLU A 416 -71.81 -36.11 -42.63
C GLU A 416 -71.37 -37.20 -43.60
N ALA A 417 -70.71 -36.82 -44.71
CA ALA A 417 -70.10 -37.76 -45.64
C ALA A 417 -68.97 -38.60 -45.02
N ILE A 418 -68.15 -37.98 -44.12
CA ILE A 418 -67.14 -38.70 -43.39
C ILE A 418 -67.78 -39.72 -42.47
N ASP A 419 -68.84 -39.37 -41.70
CA ASP A 419 -69.55 -40.30 -40.85
C ASP A 419 -70.20 -41.46 -41.63
N ALA A 420 -70.83 -41.19 -42.75
CA ALA A 420 -71.42 -42.23 -43.61
C ALA A 420 -70.32 -43.17 -44.19
N ALA A 421 -69.12 -42.67 -44.49
CA ALA A 421 -68.02 -43.49 -44.95
C ALA A 421 -67.37 -44.28 -43.84
N LEU A 422 -67.28 -43.69 -42.64
CA LEU A 422 -66.75 -44.36 -41.42
C LEU A 422 -67.70 -45.49 -40.98
N ALA A 423 -69.00 -45.29 -40.94
CA ALA A 423 -69.94 -46.32 -40.54
C ALA A 423 -69.90 -47.56 -41.43
N ARG A 424 -69.42 -47.44 -42.66
CA ARG A 424 -69.19 -48.56 -43.58
C ARG A 424 -67.90 -49.32 -43.34
N ARG A 425 -66.90 -48.67 -42.83
CA ARG A 425 -65.55 -49.23 -42.63
C ARG A 425 -65.26 -49.62 -41.19
N LEU A 426 -65.84 -48.87 -40.27
CA LEU A 426 -65.65 -49.01 -38.81
C LEU A 426 -67.01 -48.83 -38.10
N PRO A 427 -67.90 -49.78 -38.15
CA PRO A 427 -69.31 -49.62 -37.69
C PRO A 427 -69.38 -49.44 -36.16
N ASP A 428 -68.41 -49.97 -35.41
CA ASP A 428 -68.39 -49.89 -33.94
C ASP A 428 -67.75 -48.65 -33.36
N GLU A 429 -67.23 -47.75 -34.24
CA GLU A 429 -66.61 -46.54 -33.80
C GLU A 429 -67.55 -45.34 -33.69
N GLU A 430 -67.23 -44.46 -32.71
CA GLU A 430 -67.99 -43.23 -32.54
C GLU A 430 -67.84 -42.30 -33.76
N PRO A 431 -68.96 -41.72 -34.26
CA PRO A 431 -68.95 -40.82 -35.42
C PRO A 431 -67.97 -39.65 -35.29
N PHE A 432 -67.37 -39.27 -36.43
CA PHE A 432 -66.47 -38.12 -36.50
C PHE A 432 -67.12 -36.84 -36.02
N THR A 433 -68.37 -36.61 -36.37
CA THR A 433 -69.12 -35.41 -35.96
C THR A 433 -69.20 -35.26 -34.44
N ARG A 434 -69.38 -36.34 -33.69
CA ARG A 434 -69.36 -36.29 -32.21
C ARG A 434 -67.99 -35.99 -31.64
N ARG A 435 -66.95 -36.58 -32.21
CA ARG A 435 -65.60 -36.35 -31.80
C ARG A 435 -65.12 -34.90 -32.11
N ALA A 436 -65.52 -34.37 -33.27
CA ALA A 436 -65.27 -33.00 -33.67
C ALA A 436 -66.01 -32.00 -32.77
N ALA A 437 -67.31 -32.23 -32.48
CA ALA A 437 -68.04 -31.37 -31.55
C ALA A 437 -67.40 -31.34 -30.13
N ARG A 438 -66.92 -32.48 -29.65
CA ARG A 438 -66.17 -32.56 -28.36
C ARG A 438 -64.88 -31.77 -28.39
N MET A 439 -64.17 -31.78 -29.51
CA MET A 439 -62.97 -31.01 -29.72
C MET A 439 -63.24 -29.50 -29.75
N GLU A 440 -64.30 -29.10 -30.39
CA GLU A 440 -64.74 -27.68 -30.48
C GLU A 440 -65.27 -27.14 -29.16
N ALA A 441 -65.97 -27.97 -28.37
CA ALA A 441 -66.48 -27.60 -27.06
C ALA A 441 -65.42 -27.60 -25.95
N ALA A 442 -64.22 -28.19 -26.18
CA ALA A 442 -63.17 -28.32 -25.18
C ALA A 442 -62.54 -26.94 -24.88
N THR A 443 -62.44 -26.60 -23.59
CA THR A 443 -61.91 -25.33 -23.11
C THR A 443 -60.62 -25.52 -22.26
N LYS A 444 -60.51 -26.67 -21.62
CA LYS A 444 -59.32 -26.99 -20.76
C LYS A 444 -58.27 -27.72 -21.57
N PRO A 445 -57.00 -27.51 -21.27
CA PRO A 445 -55.88 -28.17 -21.98
C PRO A 445 -55.97 -29.71 -22.01
N ALA A 446 -56.40 -30.32 -20.91
CA ALA A 446 -56.57 -31.78 -20.81
C ALA A 446 -57.68 -32.30 -21.73
N ASP A 447 -58.82 -31.60 -21.78
CA ASP A 447 -59.97 -32.01 -22.60
C ASP A 447 -59.62 -31.85 -24.10
N ILE A 448 -58.88 -30.79 -24.47
CA ILE A 448 -58.44 -30.57 -25.85
C ILE A 448 -57.44 -31.66 -26.27
N LEU A 449 -56.53 -32.03 -25.40
CA LEU A 449 -55.56 -33.11 -25.68
C LEU A 449 -56.29 -34.44 -25.86
N ALA A 450 -57.17 -34.79 -24.94
CA ALA A 450 -57.95 -36.03 -25.03
C ALA A 450 -58.83 -36.08 -26.30
N ALA A 451 -59.53 -34.97 -26.68
CA ALA A 451 -60.31 -34.88 -27.90
C ALA A 451 -59.40 -34.98 -29.16
N ALA A 452 -58.25 -34.34 -29.16
CA ALA A 452 -57.31 -34.44 -30.28
C ALA A 452 -56.78 -35.87 -30.46
N GLN A 453 -56.42 -36.53 -29.35
CA GLN A 453 -56.01 -37.93 -29.38
C GLN A 453 -57.10 -38.84 -29.90
N GLY A 454 -58.38 -38.62 -29.50
CA GLY A 454 -59.50 -39.37 -30.00
C GLY A 454 -59.73 -39.20 -31.53
N LEU A 455 -59.41 -38.02 -32.09
CA LEU A 455 -59.48 -37.81 -33.55
C LEU A 455 -58.32 -38.48 -34.29
N ASP A 456 -57.11 -38.48 -33.66
CA ASP A 456 -55.93 -39.11 -34.25
C ASP A 456 -55.99 -40.64 -34.19
N ASP A 457 -56.55 -41.19 -33.11
CA ASP A 457 -56.79 -42.62 -32.96
C ASP A 457 -57.77 -43.13 -34.06
N LEU A 458 -58.78 -42.36 -34.36
CA LEU A 458 -59.73 -42.68 -35.44
C LEU A 458 -59.01 -42.73 -36.80
N ALA A 459 -58.15 -41.78 -37.04
CA ALA A 459 -57.34 -41.71 -38.26
C ALA A 459 -56.35 -42.90 -38.35
N THR A 460 -55.83 -43.35 -37.22
CA THR A 460 -54.90 -44.48 -37.14
C THR A 460 -55.57 -45.81 -37.33
N LYS A 461 -56.77 -46.00 -36.75
CA LYS A 461 -57.59 -47.20 -36.93
C LYS A 461 -58.05 -47.38 -38.41
N LEU A 462 -58.35 -46.28 -39.09
CA LEU A 462 -58.58 -46.29 -40.52
C LEU A 462 -57.41 -46.79 -41.36
N GLN A 463 -56.20 -46.58 -40.91
CA GLN A 463 -55.00 -47.07 -41.60
C GLN A 463 -54.78 -48.57 -41.39
N GLN A 464 -55.11 -49.06 -40.22
CA GLN A 464 -54.89 -50.47 -39.84
C GLN A 464 -55.88 -51.46 -40.43
N GLY A 465 -56.98 -50.97 -40.97
CA GLY A 465 -58.07 -51.79 -41.54
C GLY A 465 -58.87 -52.54 -40.45
N PRO A 466 -60.02 -53.09 -40.77
CA PRO A 466 -60.76 -53.96 -39.83
C PRO A 466 -59.92 -55.23 -39.58
N LYS A 467 -59.66 -55.52 -38.30
CA LYS A 467 -59.07 -56.79 -37.88
C LYS A 467 -60.02 -57.89 -38.14
#